data_747a45f255da24f94c299be304f3731e
#
_entry.id   747a45f255da24f94c299be304f3731e
#
_cell.length_a   1.000
_cell.length_b   1.000
_cell.length_c   1.000
_cell.angle_alpha   90.00
_cell.angle_beta   90.00
_cell.angle_gamma   90.00
#
_symmetry.space_group_name_H-M   'P 1'
#
loop_
_entity.id
_entity.type
_entity.pdbx_description
1 polymer ?
#
loop_
_entity_poly.entity_id
_entity_poly.type
_entity_poly.pdbx_seq_one_letter_code
_entity_poly.pdbx_strand_id
1 'polypeptide(L)'
;RETDALAVAIGSGTLNDLSKLASGELDRPYAVVATAASMDGYTGFGAPMTKDGVKITMPCPAPRVVVFDLDVAAAAPRPMASSGYGDLSAKIPAGADWMLADAVGVDPIHPLAWELVQTGVRGALSRPAELAAGVPEAYEGLCEGLVLSGLAMQVAQGTRPASGAEHYFSHLWELDHLGSELDPPLSHGFKVAIGTLAMVGFYEKFLERDVAGLDIDAAVSRWPSWGEVEADIRRVMSGPLIDKGINETREKYVDAAGIRARLEKLVQAWPQLRAKLAGQLMSAKELQLALASAGAPSVPSDIGLTPEDVRAAFPRAMYYRSRYTVLDVARELGWFEEIVDDVFAPGGLWQ
;
A
#
# COMPACT_ATOMS: atom_id res chain seq x y z
N ARG A 1 30.78 -18.00 6.48
CA ARG A 1 30.48 -19.47 6.46
C ARG A 1 31.14 -20.25 7.62
N GLU A 2 31.98 -19.61 8.45
CA GLU A 2 32.86 -20.35 9.37
C GLU A 2 32.45 -20.30 10.84
N THR A 3 31.29 -19.80 11.18
CA THR A 3 30.93 -19.65 12.60
C THR A 3 29.50 -20.07 12.88
N ASP A 4 29.28 -20.61 14.08
CA ASP A 4 27.93 -20.81 14.68
C ASP A 4 27.34 -19.48 15.20
N ALA A 5 27.91 -18.34 14.77
CA ALA A 5 27.47 -17.02 15.21
C ALA A 5 26.11 -16.65 14.63
N LEU A 6 25.26 -16.05 15.44
CA LEU A 6 24.01 -15.42 15.02
C LEU A 6 24.34 -14.04 14.43
N ALA A 7 23.82 -13.77 13.24
CA ALA A 7 23.87 -12.43 12.68
C ALA A 7 22.90 -11.50 13.41
N VAL A 8 23.36 -10.31 13.79
CA VAL A 8 22.53 -9.27 14.39
C VAL A 8 22.63 -8.01 13.52
N ALA A 9 21.52 -7.66 12.86
CA ALA A 9 21.40 -6.41 12.13
C ALA A 9 21.04 -5.27 13.10
N ILE A 10 21.86 -4.22 13.15
CA ILE A 10 21.56 -3.03 13.96
C ILE A 10 21.39 -1.87 12.99
N GLY A 11 20.16 -1.39 12.81
CA GLY A 11 19.87 -0.32 11.85
C GLY A 11 18.41 -0.23 11.45
N SER A 12 18.16 0.53 10.38
CA SER A 12 16.84 0.72 9.81
C SER A 12 16.54 -0.26 8.65
N GLY A 13 15.49 -0.01 7.89
CA GLY A 13 14.93 -0.91 6.88
C GLY A 13 15.93 -1.51 5.92
N THR A 14 16.82 -0.72 5.33
CA THR A 14 17.81 -1.20 4.35
C THR A 14 18.74 -2.26 4.93
N LEU A 15 19.25 -2.04 6.15
CA LEU A 15 20.12 -3.02 6.81
C LEU A 15 19.35 -4.29 7.19
N ASN A 16 18.08 -4.14 7.62
CA ASN A 16 17.22 -5.28 7.87
C ASN A 16 17.01 -6.12 6.60
N ASP A 17 16.63 -5.50 5.49
CA ASP A 17 16.30 -6.22 4.25
C ASP A 17 17.52 -6.93 3.64
N LEU A 18 18.68 -6.29 3.66
CA LEU A 18 19.95 -6.91 3.25
C LEU A 18 20.31 -8.11 4.14
N SER A 19 20.16 -7.96 5.47
CA SER A 19 20.44 -9.05 6.43
C SER A 19 19.45 -10.18 6.29
N LYS A 20 18.16 -9.85 6.05
CA LYS A 20 17.09 -10.81 5.81
C LYS A 20 17.38 -11.66 4.56
N LEU A 21 17.74 -11.01 3.45
CA LEU A 21 18.10 -11.69 2.21
C LEU A 21 19.31 -12.58 2.38
N ALA A 22 20.41 -12.05 2.94
CA ALA A 22 21.64 -12.81 3.20
C ALA A 22 21.40 -14.02 4.12
N SER A 23 20.56 -13.86 5.16
CA SER A 23 20.17 -14.94 6.06
C SER A 23 19.36 -16.01 5.35
N GLY A 24 18.44 -15.61 4.48
CA GLY A 24 17.65 -16.52 3.65
C GLY A 24 18.52 -17.33 2.68
N GLU A 25 19.46 -16.69 1.99
CA GLU A 25 20.39 -17.35 1.06
C GLU A 25 21.35 -18.34 1.77
N LEU A 26 21.63 -18.10 3.04
CA LEU A 26 22.53 -18.93 3.85
C LEU A 26 21.77 -19.98 4.69
N ASP A 27 20.44 -19.96 4.65
CA ASP A 27 19.57 -20.76 5.54
C ASP A 27 19.96 -20.60 7.02
N ARG A 28 20.17 -19.37 7.47
CA ARG A 28 20.59 -19.03 8.84
C ARG A 28 19.62 -18.04 9.49
N PRO A 29 19.30 -18.24 10.77
CA PRO A 29 18.51 -17.24 11.50
C PRO A 29 19.33 -15.97 11.74
N TYR A 30 18.63 -14.83 11.89
CA TYR A 30 19.22 -13.57 12.31
C TYR A 30 18.31 -12.85 13.30
N ALA A 31 18.85 -11.85 13.98
CA ALA A 31 18.14 -10.92 14.82
C ALA A 31 18.26 -9.49 14.26
N VAL A 32 17.30 -8.64 14.53
CA VAL A 32 17.37 -7.22 14.20
C VAL A 32 17.10 -6.35 15.43
N VAL A 33 17.94 -5.32 15.60
CA VAL A 33 17.70 -4.20 16.50
C VAL A 33 17.33 -3.00 15.61
N ALA A 34 16.05 -2.69 15.58
CA ALA A 34 15.53 -1.59 14.77
C ALA A 34 15.87 -0.25 15.43
N THR A 35 16.54 0.64 14.69
CA THR A 35 16.98 1.93 15.21
C THR A 35 16.07 3.09 14.81
N ALA A 36 14.99 2.83 14.08
CA ALA A 36 14.01 3.84 13.68
C ALA A 36 12.67 3.19 13.36
N ALA A 37 11.59 3.89 13.67
CA ALA A 37 10.22 3.51 13.30
C ALA A 37 9.89 4.01 11.88
N SER A 38 10.56 3.48 10.83
CA SER A 38 10.54 4.08 9.49
C SER A 38 9.71 3.32 8.45
N MET A 39 9.35 2.06 8.70
CA MET A 39 8.58 1.19 7.81
C MET A 39 8.16 -0.10 8.54
N ASP A 40 7.28 -0.91 7.95
CA ASP A 40 6.70 -2.12 8.55
C ASP A 40 7.44 -3.44 8.22
N GLY A 41 8.49 -3.38 7.39
CA GLY A 41 9.18 -4.57 6.91
C GLY A 41 10.07 -5.31 7.92
N TYR A 42 10.28 -4.81 9.14
CA TYR A 42 11.17 -5.45 10.10
C TYR A 42 10.77 -6.89 10.43
N THR A 43 9.49 -7.11 10.70
CA THR A 43 8.92 -8.42 11.00
C THR A 43 8.28 -9.08 9.77
N GLY A 44 8.31 -8.43 8.60
CA GLY A 44 7.62 -8.87 7.41
C GLY A 44 8.27 -10.08 6.71
N PHE A 45 7.45 -10.82 5.98
CA PHE A 45 7.89 -11.85 5.04
C PHE A 45 8.60 -11.23 3.84
N GLY A 46 9.73 -11.84 3.43
CA GLY A 46 10.47 -11.45 2.23
C GLY A 46 11.22 -10.12 2.35
N ALA A 47 12.12 -9.88 1.43
CA ALA A 47 12.87 -8.62 1.28
C ALA A 47 12.50 -7.95 -0.05
N PRO A 48 12.02 -6.68 -0.03
CA PRO A 48 11.76 -5.93 -1.26
C PRO A 48 13.08 -5.50 -1.89
N MET A 49 13.30 -5.93 -3.13
CA MET A 49 14.53 -5.61 -3.89
C MET A 49 14.15 -5.12 -5.28
N THR A 50 14.98 -4.26 -5.85
CA THR A 50 14.87 -3.88 -7.27
C THR A 50 15.81 -4.78 -8.08
N LYS A 51 15.26 -5.50 -9.05
CA LYS A 51 16.01 -6.37 -9.96
C LYS A 51 15.52 -6.16 -11.39
N ASP A 52 16.44 -5.95 -12.31
CA ASP A 52 16.15 -5.77 -13.73
C ASP A 52 15.09 -4.67 -14.01
N GLY A 53 15.13 -3.58 -13.25
CA GLY A 53 14.21 -2.46 -13.40
C GLY A 53 12.78 -2.69 -12.87
N VAL A 54 12.55 -3.78 -12.13
CA VAL A 54 11.27 -4.05 -11.45
C VAL A 54 11.47 -4.32 -9.96
N LYS A 55 10.53 -3.88 -9.13
CA LYS A 55 10.52 -4.18 -7.70
C LYS A 55 9.87 -5.54 -7.47
N ILE A 56 10.62 -6.43 -6.83
CA ILE A 56 10.18 -7.80 -6.48
C ILE A 56 10.38 -8.03 -4.99
N THR A 57 9.58 -8.92 -4.41
CA THR A 57 9.80 -9.39 -3.05
C THR A 57 10.54 -10.73 -3.14
N MET A 58 11.81 -10.73 -2.69
CA MET A 58 12.60 -11.95 -2.61
C MET A 58 12.13 -12.78 -1.42
N PRO A 59 11.70 -14.04 -1.63
CA PRO A 59 11.29 -14.91 -0.53
C PRO A 59 12.46 -15.14 0.44
N CYS A 60 12.31 -14.75 1.68
CA CYS A 60 13.27 -15.00 2.74
C CYS A 60 12.59 -14.92 4.10
N PRO A 61 13.11 -15.66 5.11
CA PRO A 61 12.48 -15.70 6.42
C PRO A 61 12.64 -14.38 7.16
N ALA A 62 11.66 -14.05 8.00
CA ALA A 62 11.76 -12.95 8.93
C ALA A 62 12.82 -13.23 10.04
N PRO A 63 13.28 -12.20 10.75
CA PRO A 63 14.19 -12.38 11.88
C PRO A 63 13.55 -13.20 12.98
N ARG A 64 14.37 -13.96 13.72
CA ARG A 64 13.92 -14.71 14.91
C ARG A 64 13.64 -13.80 16.09
N VAL A 65 14.30 -12.66 16.14
CA VAL A 65 14.16 -11.66 17.20
C VAL A 65 14.15 -10.28 16.56
N VAL A 66 13.18 -9.48 16.95
CA VAL A 66 13.11 -8.05 16.63
C VAL A 66 13.10 -7.28 17.93
N VAL A 67 14.00 -6.35 18.08
CA VAL A 67 14.09 -5.43 19.21
C VAL A 67 13.82 -4.02 18.71
N PHE A 68 12.81 -3.38 19.24
CA PHE A 68 12.60 -1.94 19.15
C PHE A 68 12.92 -1.31 20.51
N ASP A 69 13.98 -0.55 20.56
CA ASP A 69 14.29 0.33 21.69
C ASP A 69 13.61 1.68 21.43
N LEU A 70 12.63 2.04 22.24
CA LEU A 70 11.83 3.25 22.03
C LEU A 70 12.66 4.53 22.19
N ASP A 71 13.64 4.55 23.08
CA ASP A 71 14.52 5.70 23.27
C ASP A 71 15.41 5.91 22.03
N VAL A 72 15.93 4.81 21.46
CA VAL A 72 16.71 4.84 20.20
C VAL A 72 15.84 5.27 19.05
N ALA A 73 14.64 4.73 18.93
CA ALA A 73 13.68 5.08 17.85
C ALA A 73 13.26 6.55 17.95
N ALA A 74 13.02 7.07 19.15
CA ALA A 74 12.65 8.46 19.38
C ALA A 74 13.84 9.44 19.18
N ALA A 75 15.07 8.98 19.36
CA ALA A 75 16.30 9.75 19.09
C ALA A 75 16.69 9.76 17.60
N ALA A 76 16.12 8.87 16.77
CA ALA A 76 16.35 8.85 15.34
C ALA A 76 15.88 10.16 14.65
N PRO A 77 16.42 10.50 13.47
CA PRO A 77 15.94 11.67 12.72
C PRO A 77 14.42 11.65 12.53
N ARG A 78 13.75 12.75 12.87
CA ARG A 78 12.28 12.88 12.80
C ARG A 78 11.65 12.39 11.49
N PRO A 79 12.21 12.68 10.31
CA PRO A 79 11.65 12.19 9.04
C PRO A 79 11.50 10.67 8.97
N MET A 80 12.27 9.91 9.76
CA MET A 80 12.14 8.45 9.77
C MET A 80 10.83 8.00 10.43
N ALA A 81 10.45 8.59 11.57
CA ALA A 81 9.17 8.30 12.21
C ALA A 81 8.00 8.82 11.37
N SER A 82 8.13 9.99 10.74
CA SER A 82 7.15 10.52 9.79
C SER A 82 6.96 9.59 8.59
N SER A 83 8.05 8.96 8.11
CA SER A 83 8.01 7.92 7.07
C SER A 83 7.21 6.69 7.54
N GLY A 84 7.51 6.19 8.75
CA GLY A 84 6.76 5.07 9.32
C GLY A 84 5.28 5.38 9.53
N TYR A 85 4.95 6.60 9.91
CA TYR A 85 3.56 7.06 10.02
C TYR A 85 2.84 7.03 8.66
N GLY A 86 3.50 7.52 7.61
CA GLY A 86 3.00 7.45 6.23
C GLY A 86 2.80 6.01 5.77
N ASP A 87 3.76 5.12 6.04
CA ASP A 87 3.66 3.71 5.71
C ASP A 87 2.53 3.01 6.50
N LEU A 88 2.40 3.28 7.80
CA LEU A 88 1.34 2.69 8.62
C LEU A 88 -0.05 3.18 8.19
N SER A 89 -0.20 4.43 7.74
CA SER A 89 -1.47 5.00 7.27
C SER A 89 -2.05 4.25 6.07
N ALA A 90 -1.20 3.64 5.26
CA ALA A 90 -1.58 2.83 4.10
C ALA A 90 -2.47 1.63 4.45
N LYS A 91 -2.40 1.13 5.69
CA LYS A 91 -3.18 -0.03 6.15
C LYS A 91 -4.68 0.27 6.15
N ILE A 92 -5.07 1.56 6.16
CA ILE A 92 -6.47 2.01 6.10
C ILE A 92 -7.08 1.69 4.73
N PRO A 93 -6.61 2.25 3.58
CA PRO A 93 -7.15 1.90 2.27
C PRO A 93 -6.79 0.47 1.85
N ALA A 94 -5.65 -0.10 2.28
CA ALA A 94 -5.32 -1.50 2.00
C ALA A 94 -6.34 -2.47 2.62
N GLY A 95 -6.83 -2.18 3.82
CA GLY A 95 -7.92 -2.92 4.44
C GLY A 95 -9.22 -2.83 3.63
N ALA A 96 -9.57 -1.63 3.14
CA ALA A 96 -10.72 -1.44 2.27
C ALA A 96 -10.60 -2.23 0.96
N ASP A 97 -9.43 -2.23 0.33
CA ASP A 97 -9.15 -3.05 -0.86
C ASP A 97 -9.33 -4.55 -0.58
N TRP A 98 -8.90 -5.01 0.61
CA TRP A 98 -9.06 -6.42 0.97
C TRP A 98 -10.52 -6.79 1.24
N MET A 99 -11.30 -5.89 1.87
CA MET A 99 -12.75 -6.07 2.02
C MET A 99 -13.48 -6.19 0.68
N LEU A 100 -13.10 -5.37 -0.32
CA LEU A 100 -13.65 -5.47 -1.67
C LEU A 100 -13.32 -6.81 -2.34
N ALA A 101 -12.07 -7.22 -2.28
CA ALA A 101 -11.61 -8.47 -2.87
C ALA A 101 -12.27 -9.71 -2.23
N ASP A 102 -12.44 -9.69 -0.90
CA ASP A 102 -13.16 -10.73 -0.14
C ASP A 102 -14.64 -10.79 -0.55
N ALA A 103 -15.31 -9.65 -0.62
CA ALA A 103 -16.72 -9.56 -0.95
C ALA A 103 -17.07 -10.12 -2.34
N VAL A 104 -16.19 -9.95 -3.33
CA VAL A 104 -16.37 -10.51 -4.68
C VAL A 104 -15.79 -11.92 -4.83
N GLY A 105 -15.16 -12.45 -3.76
CA GLY A 105 -14.61 -13.81 -3.71
C GLY A 105 -13.30 -13.99 -4.50
N VAL A 106 -12.51 -12.91 -4.66
CA VAL A 106 -11.21 -12.96 -5.37
C VAL A 106 -10.07 -13.26 -4.41
N ASP A 107 -10.07 -12.63 -3.23
CA ASP A 107 -8.97 -12.77 -2.26
C ASP A 107 -9.54 -12.73 -0.83
N PRO A 108 -9.85 -13.90 -0.24
CA PRO A 108 -10.48 -13.98 1.08
C PRO A 108 -9.61 -13.37 2.18
N ILE A 109 -10.26 -12.66 3.10
CA ILE A 109 -9.59 -12.13 4.29
C ILE A 109 -9.09 -13.27 5.18
N HIS A 110 -7.78 -13.26 5.49
CA HIS A 110 -7.19 -14.14 6.51
C HIS A 110 -7.47 -13.55 7.90
N PRO A 111 -8.30 -14.20 8.76
CA PRO A 111 -8.78 -13.57 9.99
C PRO A 111 -7.67 -13.09 10.93
N LEU A 112 -6.65 -13.92 11.17
CA LEU A 112 -5.54 -13.56 12.06
C LEU A 112 -4.69 -12.41 11.49
N ALA A 113 -4.41 -12.42 10.18
CA ALA A 113 -3.64 -11.33 9.56
C ALA A 113 -4.42 -10.02 9.59
N TRP A 114 -5.73 -10.07 9.39
CA TRP A 114 -6.62 -8.92 9.52
C TRP A 114 -6.61 -8.37 10.95
N GLU A 115 -6.79 -9.22 11.94
CA GLU A 115 -6.81 -8.84 13.36
C GLU A 115 -5.51 -8.13 13.76
N LEU A 116 -4.36 -8.69 13.38
CA LEU A 116 -3.05 -8.12 13.69
C LEU A 116 -2.88 -6.68 13.16
N VAL A 117 -3.37 -6.39 11.95
CA VAL A 117 -3.20 -5.06 11.37
C VAL A 117 -4.32 -4.12 11.76
N GLN A 118 -5.57 -4.54 11.57
CA GLN A 118 -6.68 -3.59 11.55
C GLN A 118 -7.20 -3.20 12.92
N THR A 119 -7.01 -4.06 13.93
CA THR A 119 -7.52 -3.77 15.30
C THR A 119 -6.81 -2.57 15.94
N GLY A 120 -5.49 -2.44 15.74
CA GLY A 120 -4.66 -1.42 16.39
C GLY A 120 -4.31 -0.19 15.55
N VAL A 121 -4.49 -0.24 14.21
CA VAL A 121 -3.93 0.77 13.30
C VAL A 121 -4.39 2.20 13.59
N ARG A 122 -5.67 2.39 13.90
CA ARG A 122 -6.21 3.73 14.22
C ARG A 122 -5.67 4.27 15.54
N GLY A 123 -5.49 3.41 16.54
CA GLY A 123 -4.86 3.75 17.82
C GLY A 123 -3.40 4.17 17.62
N ALA A 124 -2.66 3.40 16.84
CA ALA A 124 -1.26 3.70 16.50
C ALA A 124 -1.08 5.04 15.74
N LEU A 125 -2.08 5.43 14.94
CA LEU A 125 -2.09 6.70 14.20
C LEU A 125 -2.73 7.87 14.96
N SER A 126 -3.20 7.69 16.19
CA SER A 126 -4.02 8.69 16.91
C SER A 126 -3.26 9.89 17.46
N ARG A 127 -1.92 9.85 17.52
CA ARG A 127 -1.08 10.86 18.18
C ARG A 127 -0.03 11.51 17.25
N PRO A 128 -0.43 12.03 16.04
CA PRO A 128 0.53 12.50 15.05
C PRO A 128 1.38 13.68 15.50
N ALA A 129 0.79 14.67 16.17
CA ALA A 129 1.52 15.84 16.65
C ALA A 129 2.52 15.50 17.77
N GLU A 130 2.18 14.55 18.64
CA GLU A 130 3.08 14.08 19.69
C GLU A 130 4.23 13.24 19.10
N LEU A 131 3.96 12.49 18.05
CA LEU A 131 5.01 11.78 17.30
C LEU A 131 6.00 12.79 16.71
N ALA A 132 5.52 13.83 16.04
CA ALA A 132 6.36 14.90 15.50
C ALA A 132 7.14 15.64 16.58
N ALA A 133 6.56 15.81 17.77
CA ALA A 133 7.24 16.40 18.93
C ALA A 133 8.24 15.45 19.60
N GLY A 134 8.21 14.16 19.29
CA GLY A 134 9.09 13.13 19.85
C GLY A 134 8.67 12.61 21.21
N VAL A 135 7.41 12.59 21.49
CA VAL A 135 6.84 12.05 22.73
C VAL A 135 6.96 10.52 22.71
N PRO A 136 7.65 9.88 23.67
CA PRO A 136 7.93 8.45 23.64
C PRO A 136 6.69 7.55 23.49
N GLU A 137 5.59 7.91 24.15
CA GLU A 137 4.35 7.14 24.12
C GLU A 137 3.67 7.15 22.74
N ALA A 138 3.94 8.14 21.90
CA ALA A 138 3.49 8.15 20.50
C ALA A 138 4.34 7.20 19.63
N TYR A 139 5.62 7.05 19.97
CA TYR A 139 6.51 6.07 19.33
C TYR A 139 6.13 4.64 19.67
N GLU A 140 5.69 4.36 20.89
CA GLU A 140 5.22 3.03 21.26
C GLU A 140 4.12 2.54 20.34
N GLY A 141 3.05 3.33 20.15
CA GLY A 141 1.95 2.98 19.25
C GLY A 141 2.39 2.79 17.80
N LEU A 142 3.26 3.69 17.29
CA LEU A 142 3.79 3.57 15.93
C LEU A 142 4.62 2.30 15.75
N CYS A 143 5.57 2.02 16.66
CA CYS A 143 6.43 0.83 16.61
C CYS A 143 5.60 -0.45 16.69
N GLU A 144 4.61 -0.51 17.59
CA GLU A 144 3.70 -1.65 17.71
C GLU A 144 2.92 -1.86 16.40
N GLY A 145 2.32 -0.82 15.82
CA GLY A 145 1.59 -0.90 14.56
C GLY A 145 2.44 -1.41 13.41
N LEU A 146 3.68 -0.92 13.28
CA LEU A 146 4.61 -1.37 12.26
C LEU A 146 5.03 -2.85 12.45
N VAL A 147 5.29 -3.27 13.69
CA VAL A 147 5.62 -4.66 14.02
C VAL A 147 4.45 -5.59 13.70
N LEU A 148 3.23 -5.23 14.11
CA LEU A 148 2.03 -6.03 13.87
C LEU A 148 1.71 -6.14 12.37
N SER A 149 1.92 -5.05 11.60
CA SER A 149 1.79 -5.08 10.14
C SER A 149 2.74 -6.10 9.51
N GLY A 150 4.02 -6.11 9.91
CA GLY A 150 4.98 -7.09 9.43
C GLY A 150 4.64 -8.53 9.85
N LEU A 151 4.17 -8.76 11.08
CA LEU A 151 3.70 -10.07 11.52
C LEU A 151 2.50 -10.57 10.72
N ALA A 152 1.57 -9.67 10.36
CA ALA A 152 0.45 -10.02 9.50
C ALA A 152 0.91 -10.46 8.11
N MET A 153 1.95 -9.82 7.55
CA MET A 153 2.56 -10.27 6.29
C MET A 153 3.17 -11.67 6.40
N GLN A 154 3.77 -12.02 7.55
CA GLN A 154 4.25 -13.39 7.79
C GLN A 154 3.10 -14.40 7.83
N VAL A 155 2.02 -14.08 8.54
CA VAL A 155 0.84 -14.95 8.64
C VAL A 155 0.22 -15.19 7.26
N ALA A 156 0.09 -14.13 6.46
CA ALA A 156 -0.48 -14.22 5.11
C ALA A 156 0.51 -14.76 4.07
N GLN A 157 1.80 -14.94 4.40
CA GLN A 157 2.88 -15.28 3.46
C GLN A 157 2.90 -14.34 2.24
N GLY A 158 2.60 -13.05 2.47
CA GLY A 158 2.50 -12.05 1.43
C GLY A 158 2.24 -10.66 1.98
N THR A 159 2.22 -9.67 1.10
CA THR A 159 2.08 -8.26 1.50
C THR A 159 0.63 -7.75 1.51
N ARG A 160 -0.38 -8.63 1.27
CA ARG A 160 -1.79 -8.24 1.21
C ARG A 160 -2.28 -7.49 2.46
N PRO A 161 -1.95 -7.92 3.69
CA PRO A 161 -2.42 -7.24 4.90
C PRO A 161 -1.89 -5.82 5.05
N ALA A 162 -0.72 -5.54 4.48
CA ALA A 162 0.03 -4.31 4.70
C ALA A 162 -0.06 -3.30 3.55
N SER A 163 -0.44 -3.74 2.34
CA SER A 163 -0.41 -2.89 1.15
C SER A 163 -1.58 -3.18 0.20
N GLY A 164 -2.21 -2.13 -0.31
CA GLY A 164 -3.22 -2.12 -1.35
C GLY A 164 -2.74 -1.35 -2.57
N ALA A 165 -3.67 -0.64 -3.23
CA ALA A 165 -3.35 0.17 -4.41
C ALA A 165 -2.43 1.36 -4.13
N GLU A 166 -2.45 1.91 -2.91
CA GLU A 166 -1.60 3.04 -2.49
C GLU A 166 -0.10 2.75 -2.64
N HIS A 167 0.32 1.52 -2.37
CA HIS A 167 1.71 1.10 -2.55
C HIS A 167 2.10 0.97 -4.03
N TYR A 168 1.15 0.82 -4.95
CA TYR A 168 1.48 0.78 -6.38
C TYR A 168 2.03 2.12 -6.85
N PHE A 169 1.48 3.22 -6.34
CA PHE A 169 2.00 4.56 -6.59
C PHE A 169 3.43 4.70 -6.09
N SER A 170 3.68 4.35 -4.82
CA SER A 170 5.02 4.46 -4.24
C SER A 170 6.05 3.63 -5.01
N HIS A 171 5.71 2.41 -5.39
CA HIS A 171 6.59 1.53 -6.14
C HIS A 171 6.87 2.04 -7.57
N LEU A 172 5.88 2.61 -8.25
CA LEU A 172 6.08 3.24 -9.56
C LEU A 172 7.02 4.44 -9.45
N TRP A 173 6.80 5.33 -8.47
CA TRP A 173 7.67 6.49 -8.24
C TRP A 173 9.08 6.10 -7.80
N GLU A 174 9.26 4.99 -7.07
CA GLU A 174 10.58 4.44 -6.76
C GLU A 174 11.30 3.92 -8.01
N LEU A 175 10.59 3.26 -8.91
CA LEU A 175 11.14 2.80 -10.18
C LEU A 175 11.40 3.95 -11.17
N ASP A 176 10.63 5.01 -11.08
CA ASP A 176 10.88 6.28 -11.79
C ASP A 176 12.01 7.10 -11.12
N HIS A 177 12.68 6.58 -10.07
CA HIS A 177 13.76 7.19 -9.32
C HIS A 177 13.42 8.51 -8.61
N LEU A 178 12.13 8.75 -8.30
CA LEU A 178 11.68 9.96 -7.63
C LEU A 178 12.45 10.21 -6.32
N GLY A 179 13.17 11.34 -6.25
CA GLY A 179 13.93 11.79 -5.09
C GLY A 179 15.13 10.91 -4.75
N SER A 180 15.64 10.11 -5.69
CA SER A 180 16.84 9.28 -5.50
C SER A 180 18.13 10.09 -5.47
N GLU A 181 18.10 11.29 -6.05
CA GLU A 181 19.21 12.25 -6.11
C GLU A 181 19.33 13.11 -4.84
N LEU A 182 18.34 13.07 -3.95
CA LEU A 182 18.36 13.82 -2.69
C LEU A 182 19.31 13.16 -1.67
N ASP A 183 19.79 13.92 -0.72
CA ASP A 183 20.58 13.43 0.42
C ASP A 183 19.95 13.91 1.75
N PRO A 184 19.32 13.03 2.51
CA PRO A 184 19.05 11.62 2.21
C PRO A 184 17.99 11.45 1.10
N PRO A 185 17.99 10.29 0.40
CA PRO A 185 16.98 9.98 -0.61
C PRO A 185 15.55 10.01 -0.03
N LEU A 186 14.57 10.36 -0.87
CA LEU A 186 13.17 10.40 -0.48
C LEU A 186 12.70 9.04 0.01
N SER A 187 12.19 8.99 1.25
CA SER A 187 11.83 7.74 1.91
C SER A 187 10.64 7.03 1.24
N HIS A 188 10.55 5.71 1.45
CA HIS A 188 9.44 4.88 0.99
C HIS A 188 8.11 5.39 1.55
N GLY A 189 8.01 5.54 2.88
CA GLY A 189 6.78 5.94 3.53
C GLY A 189 6.29 7.34 3.16
N PHE A 190 7.18 8.23 2.68
CA PHE A 190 6.78 9.53 2.14
C PHE A 190 6.03 9.39 0.82
N LYS A 191 6.49 8.52 -0.06
CA LYS A 191 5.78 8.19 -1.31
C LYS A 191 4.47 7.45 -1.01
N VAL A 192 4.49 6.53 -0.04
CA VAL A 192 3.29 5.81 0.41
C VAL A 192 2.25 6.77 0.97
N ALA A 193 2.63 7.80 1.74
CA ALA A 193 1.70 8.79 2.29
C ALA A 193 0.87 9.49 1.20
N ILE A 194 1.51 9.93 0.11
CA ILE A 194 0.81 10.57 -1.02
C ILE A 194 -0.05 9.55 -1.78
N GLY A 195 0.45 8.32 -2.00
CA GLY A 195 -0.36 7.25 -2.59
C GLY A 195 -1.59 6.90 -1.73
N THR A 196 -1.44 6.92 -0.41
CA THR A 196 -2.53 6.69 0.54
C THR A 196 -3.61 7.77 0.44
N LEU A 197 -3.21 9.04 0.40
CA LEU A 197 -4.15 10.14 0.19
C LEU A 197 -4.86 10.03 -1.15
N ALA A 198 -4.15 9.71 -2.24
CA ALA A 198 -4.74 9.51 -3.55
C ALA A 198 -5.82 8.43 -3.52
N MET A 199 -5.54 7.30 -2.84
CA MET A 199 -6.49 6.19 -2.75
C MET A 199 -7.66 6.48 -1.82
N VAL A 200 -7.46 7.20 -0.71
CA VAL A 200 -8.57 7.61 0.16
C VAL A 200 -9.48 8.59 -0.59
N GLY A 201 -8.93 9.56 -1.33
CA GLY A 201 -9.71 10.45 -2.19
C GLY A 201 -10.48 9.68 -3.28
N PHE A 202 -9.86 8.66 -3.87
CA PHE A 202 -10.53 7.78 -4.84
C PHE A 202 -11.69 7.02 -4.20
N TYR A 203 -11.49 6.48 -2.99
CA TYR A 203 -12.56 5.81 -2.25
C TYR A 203 -13.71 6.74 -1.88
N GLU A 204 -13.46 7.99 -1.50
CA GLU A 204 -14.53 8.96 -1.25
C GLU A 204 -15.42 9.11 -2.48
N LYS A 205 -14.83 9.31 -3.66
CA LYS A 205 -15.57 9.44 -4.91
C LYS A 205 -16.23 8.14 -5.37
N PHE A 206 -15.61 7.00 -5.10
CA PHE A 206 -16.20 5.69 -5.35
C PHE A 206 -17.45 5.45 -4.48
N LEU A 207 -17.41 5.79 -3.20
CA LEU A 207 -18.52 5.61 -2.26
C LEU A 207 -19.71 6.57 -2.51
N GLU A 208 -19.51 7.63 -3.29
CA GLU A 208 -20.58 8.52 -3.77
C GLU A 208 -21.43 7.87 -4.88
N ARG A 209 -20.92 6.80 -5.53
CA ARG A 209 -21.58 6.14 -6.67
C ARG A 209 -22.66 5.15 -6.23
N ASP A 210 -23.68 5.00 -7.07
CA ASP A 210 -24.79 4.04 -6.84
C ASP A 210 -24.45 2.64 -7.39
N VAL A 211 -23.67 1.89 -6.62
CA VAL A 211 -23.34 0.48 -6.96
C VAL A 211 -24.59 -0.41 -6.86
N ALA A 212 -25.54 -0.10 -5.98
CA ALA A 212 -26.75 -0.90 -5.83
C ALA A 212 -27.69 -0.84 -7.06
N GLY A 213 -27.70 0.32 -7.76
CA GLY A 213 -28.46 0.54 -8.98
C GLY A 213 -27.70 0.20 -10.28
N LEU A 214 -26.58 -0.53 -10.20
CA LEU A 214 -25.76 -0.85 -11.36
C LEU A 214 -26.53 -1.63 -12.43
N ASP A 215 -26.48 -1.15 -13.68
CA ASP A 215 -26.85 -1.95 -14.85
C ASP A 215 -25.69 -2.90 -15.21
N ILE A 216 -25.80 -4.13 -14.69
CA ILE A 216 -24.78 -5.18 -14.90
C ILE A 216 -24.63 -5.53 -16.38
N ASP A 217 -25.72 -5.59 -17.15
CA ASP A 217 -25.66 -5.93 -18.58
C ASP A 217 -24.89 -4.86 -19.36
N ALA A 218 -25.14 -3.59 -19.07
CA ALA A 218 -24.39 -2.48 -19.65
C ALA A 218 -22.91 -2.49 -19.24
N ALA A 219 -22.58 -2.81 -17.98
CA ALA A 219 -21.20 -2.92 -17.52
C ALA A 219 -20.45 -4.07 -18.22
N VAL A 220 -21.08 -5.25 -18.30
CA VAL A 220 -20.51 -6.43 -18.99
C VAL A 220 -20.31 -6.16 -20.48
N SER A 221 -21.24 -5.45 -21.14
CA SER A 221 -21.09 -5.13 -22.56
C SER A 221 -19.94 -4.18 -22.89
N ARG A 222 -19.52 -3.38 -21.92
CA ARG A 222 -18.37 -2.45 -22.02
C ARG A 222 -17.05 -3.08 -21.63
N TRP A 223 -17.07 -4.28 -21.01
CA TRP A 223 -15.86 -4.91 -20.53
C TRP A 223 -14.90 -5.23 -21.68
N PRO A 224 -13.66 -4.71 -21.66
CA PRO A 224 -12.74 -4.86 -22.76
C PRO A 224 -12.26 -6.31 -22.91
N SER A 225 -12.05 -6.71 -24.16
CA SER A 225 -11.34 -7.95 -24.47
C SER A 225 -9.91 -7.91 -23.97
N TRP A 226 -9.30 -9.09 -23.78
CA TRP A 226 -7.89 -9.14 -23.36
C TRP A 226 -6.95 -8.37 -24.29
N GLY A 227 -7.19 -8.42 -25.62
CA GLY A 227 -6.38 -7.68 -26.57
C GLY A 227 -6.44 -6.16 -26.38
N GLU A 228 -7.61 -5.62 -26.04
CA GLU A 228 -7.77 -4.20 -25.70
C GLU A 228 -7.08 -3.84 -24.39
N VAL A 229 -7.18 -4.73 -23.37
CA VAL A 229 -6.47 -4.56 -22.10
C VAL A 229 -4.96 -4.54 -22.29
N GLU A 230 -4.42 -5.49 -23.07
CA GLU A 230 -2.98 -5.55 -23.37
C GLU A 230 -2.52 -4.32 -24.14
N ALA A 231 -3.31 -3.84 -25.11
CA ALA A 231 -3.00 -2.61 -25.85
C ALA A 231 -2.97 -1.38 -24.93
N ASP A 232 -3.89 -1.30 -23.96
CA ASP A 232 -3.93 -0.23 -22.97
C ASP A 232 -2.71 -0.27 -22.03
N ILE A 233 -2.32 -1.45 -21.54
CA ILE A 233 -1.10 -1.64 -20.76
C ILE A 233 0.13 -1.12 -21.53
N ARG A 234 0.27 -1.49 -22.80
CA ARG A 234 1.37 -1.03 -23.66
C ARG A 234 1.37 0.47 -23.90
N ARG A 235 0.22 1.11 -23.82
CA ARG A 235 0.06 2.57 -23.95
C ARG A 235 0.52 3.32 -22.70
N VAL A 236 0.24 2.79 -21.50
CA VAL A 236 0.47 3.49 -20.22
C VAL A 236 1.74 3.06 -19.50
N MET A 237 2.28 1.87 -19.79
CA MET A 237 3.52 1.35 -19.22
C MET A 237 4.70 1.53 -20.19
N SER A 238 5.93 1.50 -19.66
CA SER A 238 7.15 1.60 -20.45
C SER A 238 8.22 0.62 -19.98
N GLY A 239 9.15 0.28 -20.87
CA GLY A 239 10.28 -0.61 -20.56
C GLY A 239 9.86 -1.95 -19.95
N PRO A 240 10.56 -2.44 -18.93
CA PRO A 240 10.26 -3.73 -18.28
C PRO A 240 8.88 -3.80 -17.61
N LEU A 241 8.26 -2.62 -17.33
CA LEU A 241 6.94 -2.57 -16.71
C LEU A 241 5.82 -3.03 -17.66
N ILE A 242 6.03 -3.04 -18.97
CA ILE A 242 5.06 -3.54 -19.94
C ILE A 242 4.80 -5.03 -19.69
N ASP A 243 5.84 -5.84 -19.71
CA ASP A 243 5.71 -7.30 -19.51
C ASP A 243 5.21 -7.62 -18.10
N LYS A 244 5.68 -6.88 -17.10
CA LYS A 244 5.17 -7.00 -15.73
C LYS A 244 3.66 -6.69 -15.70
N GLY A 245 3.22 -5.58 -16.24
CA GLY A 245 1.81 -5.18 -16.25
C GLY A 245 0.92 -6.20 -16.97
N ILE A 246 1.39 -6.75 -18.10
CA ILE A 246 0.69 -7.80 -18.86
C ILE A 246 0.53 -9.06 -17.98
N ASN A 247 1.62 -9.55 -17.39
CA ASN A 247 1.60 -10.78 -16.60
C ASN A 247 0.72 -10.62 -15.33
N GLU A 248 0.93 -9.56 -14.57
CA GLU A 248 0.17 -9.28 -13.35
C GLU A 248 -1.33 -9.07 -13.64
N THR A 249 -1.67 -8.34 -14.71
CA THR A 249 -3.06 -8.11 -15.07
C THR A 249 -3.72 -9.38 -15.60
N ARG A 250 -2.98 -10.24 -16.29
CA ARG A 250 -3.50 -11.51 -16.80
C ARG A 250 -4.00 -12.43 -15.69
N GLU A 251 -3.33 -12.42 -14.54
CA GLU A 251 -3.72 -13.23 -13.38
C GLU A 251 -5.09 -12.83 -12.79
N LYS A 252 -5.45 -11.53 -12.85
CA LYS A 252 -6.72 -11.03 -12.32
C LYS A 252 -7.81 -10.80 -13.38
N TYR A 253 -7.45 -10.81 -14.67
CA TYR A 253 -8.42 -10.64 -15.77
C TYR A 253 -9.36 -11.83 -15.85
N VAL A 254 -10.63 -11.55 -16.09
CA VAL A 254 -11.67 -12.54 -16.37
C VAL A 254 -12.46 -12.12 -17.62
N ASP A 255 -13.13 -13.06 -18.24
CA ASP A 255 -14.02 -12.81 -19.37
C ASP A 255 -15.37 -12.18 -18.95
N ALA A 256 -16.25 -11.97 -19.91
CA ALA A 256 -17.57 -11.39 -19.68
C ALA A 256 -18.40 -12.18 -18.65
N ALA A 257 -18.28 -13.50 -18.62
CA ALA A 257 -19.00 -14.31 -17.64
C ALA A 257 -18.41 -14.14 -16.23
N GLY A 258 -17.08 -14.07 -16.12
CA GLY A 258 -16.39 -13.81 -14.87
C GLY A 258 -16.69 -12.42 -14.30
N ILE A 259 -16.72 -11.37 -15.16
CA ILE A 259 -17.11 -10.02 -14.75
C ILE A 259 -18.55 -10.00 -14.24
N ARG A 260 -19.50 -10.60 -14.95
CA ARG A 260 -20.88 -10.71 -14.49
C ARG A 260 -20.96 -11.28 -13.09
N ALA A 261 -20.30 -12.42 -12.86
CA ALA A 261 -20.32 -13.07 -11.56
C ALA A 261 -19.72 -12.21 -10.44
N ARG A 262 -18.67 -11.43 -10.72
CA ARG A 262 -18.09 -10.47 -9.75
C ARG A 262 -19.05 -9.32 -9.44
N LEU A 263 -19.66 -8.72 -10.48
CA LEU A 263 -20.57 -7.60 -10.33
C LEU A 263 -21.86 -8.00 -9.60
N GLU A 264 -22.42 -9.20 -9.87
CA GLU A 264 -23.56 -9.74 -9.13
C GLU A 264 -23.25 -9.90 -7.64
N LYS A 265 -22.07 -10.45 -7.28
CA LYS A 265 -21.63 -10.56 -5.89
C LYS A 265 -21.45 -9.18 -5.25
N LEU A 266 -20.83 -8.23 -5.97
CA LEU A 266 -20.61 -6.88 -5.49
C LEU A 266 -21.92 -6.18 -5.16
N VAL A 267 -22.89 -6.18 -6.09
CA VAL A 267 -24.21 -5.57 -5.90
C VAL A 267 -24.94 -6.23 -4.73
N GLN A 268 -24.91 -7.56 -4.64
CA GLN A 268 -25.53 -8.30 -3.53
C GLN A 268 -24.91 -7.92 -2.17
N ALA A 269 -23.59 -7.82 -2.09
CA ALA A 269 -22.88 -7.51 -0.85
C ALA A 269 -22.93 -6.01 -0.49
N TRP A 270 -23.22 -5.14 -1.46
CA TRP A 270 -23.02 -3.69 -1.37
C TRP A 270 -23.64 -3.01 -0.15
N PRO A 271 -24.89 -3.27 0.26
CA PRO A 271 -25.48 -2.55 1.39
C PRO A 271 -24.67 -2.70 2.68
N GLN A 272 -24.14 -3.90 2.95
CA GLN A 272 -23.29 -4.17 4.12
C GLN A 272 -21.84 -3.75 3.89
N LEU A 273 -21.33 -4.00 2.69
CA LEU A 273 -19.95 -3.67 2.31
C LEU A 273 -19.70 -2.17 2.35
N ARG A 274 -20.63 -1.36 1.81
CA ARG A 274 -20.54 0.11 1.84
C ARG A 274 -20.39 0.65 3.27
N ALA A 275 -21.17 0.12 4.21
CA ALA A 275 -21.07 0.52 5.61
C ALA A 275 -19.74 0.11 6.24
N LYS A 276 -19.25 -1.10 5.93
CA LYS A 276 -17.94 -1.57 6.39
C LYS A 276 -16.79 -0.71 5.82
N LEU A 277 -16.82 -0.40 4.52
CA LEU A 277 -15.83 0.47 3.87
C LEU A 277 -15.81 1.87 4.48
N ALA A 278 -16.99 2.47 4.71
CA ALA A 278 -17.10 3.77 5.37
C ALA A 278 -16.54 3.75 6.81
N GLY A 279 -16.72 2.65 7.54
CA GLY A 279 -16.12 2.47 8.86
C GLY A 279 -14.60 2.20 8.85
N GLN A 280 -14.10 1.58 7.79
CA GLN A 280 -12.68 1.28 7.60
C GLN A 280 -11.87 2.52 7.21
N LEU A 281 -12.41 3.36 6.35
CA LEU A 281 -11.73 4.52 5.80
C LEU A 281 -11.74 5.72 6.77
N MET A 282 -10.77 6.59 6.65
CA MET A 282 -10.78 7.98 7.13
C MET A 282 -11.16 8.89 5.97
N SER A 283 -11.65 10.10 6.25
CA SER A 283 -11.78 11.09 5.18
C SER A 283 -10.40 11.54 4.69
N ALA A 284 -10.30 11.91 3.41
CA ALA A 284 -9.05 12.41 2.83
C ALA A 284 -8.52 13.63 3.59
N LYS A 285 -9.42 14.50 4.04
CA LYS A 285 -9.04 15.69 4.83
C LYS A 285 -8.51 15.34 6.23
N GLU A 286 -9.13 14.40 6.94
CA GLU A 286 -8.64 13.92 8.24
C GLU A 286 -7.26 13.29 8.10
N LEU A 287 -7.08 12.43 7.11
CA LEU A 287 -5.79 11.77 6.85
C LEU A 287 -4.72 12.80 6.46
N GLN A 288 -5.05 13.76 5.60
CA GLN A 288 -4.15 14.83 5.20
C GLN A 288 -3.66 15.64 6.40
N LEU A 289 -4.58 16.03 7.30
CA LEU A 289 -4.23 16.75 8.53
C LEU A 289 -3.38 15.90 9.48
N ALA A 290 -3.68 14.61 9.60
CA ALA A 290 -2.90 13.68 10.43
C ALA A 290 -1.48 13.51 9.90
N LEU A 291 -1.30 13.30 8.58
CA LEU A 291 0.00 13.21 7.94
C LEU A 291 0.81 14.50 8.13
N ALA A 292 0.22 15.65 7.84
CA ALA A 292 0.87 16.95 8.05
C ALA A 292 1.28 17.14 9.53
N SER A 293 0.43 16.76 10.48
CA SER A 293 0.71 16.84 11.92
C SER A 293 1.84 15.91 12.35
N ALA A 294 2.01 14.78 11.69
CA ALA A 294 3.10 13.83 11.91
C ALA A 294 4.40 14.24 11.20
N GLY A 295 4.42 15.36 10.46
CA GLY A 295 5.55 15.77 9.64
C GLY A 295 5.77 14.89 8.39
N ALA A 296 4.76 14.13 7.99
CA ALA A 296 4.75 13.36 6.76
C ALA A 296 4.18 14.19 5.58
N PRO A 297 4.53 13.87 4.33
CA PRO A 297 3.97 14.50 3.15
C PRO A 297 2.44 14.44 3.13
N SER A 298 1.81 15.54 2.81
CA SER A 298 0.35 15.72 2.79
C SER A 298 -0.18 16.37 1.51
N VAL A 299 0.74 16.87 0.68
CA VAL A 299 0.47 17.35 -0.67
C VAL A 299 1.53 16.83 -1.64
N PRO A 300 1.23 16.67 -2.93
CA PRO A 300 2.18 16.12 -3.90
C PRO A 300 3.51 16.88 -3.95
N SER A 301 3.49 18.21 -3.78
CA SER A 301 4.70 19.04 -3.81
C SER A 301 5.69 18.74 -2.68
N ASP A 302 5.25 18.12 -1.57
CA ASP A 302 6.13 17.70 -0.47
C ASP A 302 7.11 16.60 -0.90
N ILE A 303 6.80 15.91 -1.99
CA ILE A 303 7.66 14.87 -2.59
C ILE A 303 8.11 15.22 -4.00
N GLY A 304 7.95 16.49 -4.42
CA GLY A 304 8.40 16.98 -5.72
C GLY A 304 7.48 16.61 -6.89
N LEU A 305 6.22 16.26 -6.63
CA LEU A 305 5.20 15.98 -7.64
C LEU A 305 4.18 17.11 -7.73
N THR A 306 3.49 17.18 -8.87
CA THR A 306 2.27 17.96 -9.05
C THR A 306 1.02 17.08 -8.87
N PRO A 307 -0.18 17.64 -8.66
CA PRO A 307 -1.42 16.87 -8.72
C PRO A 307 -1.59 16.09 -10.03
N GLU A 308 -1.16 16.67 -11.16
CA GLU A 308 -1.19 16.05 -12.48
C GLU A 308 -0.29 14.81 -12.57
N ASP A 309 0.89 14.84 -11.93
CA ASP A 309 1.78 13.67 -11.86
C ASP A 309 1.12 12.52 -11.09
N VAL A 310 0.44 12.83 -9.98
CA VAL A 310 -0.31 11.82 -9.22
C VAL A 310 -1.47 11.29 -10.04
N ARG A 311 -2.23 12.15 -10.73
CA ARG A 311 -3.31 11.75 -11.63
C ARG A 311 -2.81 10.81 -12.74
N ALA A 312 -1.70 11.14 -13.37
CA ALA A 312 -1.08 10.34 -14.43
C ALA A 312 -0.59 8.96 -13.94
N ALA A 313 -0.36 8.78 -12.64
CA ALA A 313 0.05 7.50 -12.08
C ALA A 313 -1.10 6.49 -11.93
N PHE A 314 -2.38 6.91 -11.86
CA PHE A 314 -3.53 6.01 -11.66
C PHE A 314 -3.65 4.90 -12.70
N PRO A 315 -3.60 5.15 -14.02
CA PRO A 315 -3.66 4.08 -15.02
C PRO A 315 -2.49 3.10 -14.91
N ARG A 316 -1.30 3.57 -14.54
CA ARG A 316 -0.13 2.71 -14.31
C ARG A 316 -0.31 1.86 -13.04
N ALA A 317 -0.83 2.44 -11.96
CA ALA A 317 -1.09 1.76 -10.69
C ALA A 317 -2.09 0.62 -10.87
N MET A 318 -3.16 0.81 -11.63
CA MET A 318 -4.17 -0.21 -11.91
C MET A 318 -3.57 -1.49 -12.50
N TYR A 319 -2.50 -1.39 -13.32
CA TYR A 319 -1.86 -2.53 -13.99
C TYR A 319 -0.60 -3.04 -13.31
N TYR A 320 -0.22 -2.45 -12.16
CA TYR A 320 1.08 -2.71 -11.56
C TYR A 320 1.21 -4.10 -10.92
N ARG A 321 0.10 -4.63 -10.33
CA ARG A 321 0.07 -5.94 -9.64
C ARG A 321 -1.23 -6.70 -9.89
N SER A 322 -1.15 -8.02 -9.71
CA SER A 322 -2.30 -8.95 -9.80
C SER A 322 -3.27 -8.85 -8.63
N ARG A 323 -2.88 -8.18 -7.54
CA ARG A 323 -3.78 -7.96 -6.41
C ARG A 323 -5.00 -7.12 -6.82
N TYR A 324 -6.17 -7.65 -6.51
CA TYR A 324 -7.45 -7.00 -6.78
C TYR A 324 -7.74 -5.87 -5.79
N THR A 325 -8.09 -4.69 -6.28
CA THR A 325 -8.26 -3.46 -5.53
C THR A 325 -9.48 -2.67 -5.99
N VAL A 326 -9.79 -1.54 -5.35
CA VAL A 326 -10.87 -0.65 -5.80
C VAL A 326 -10.63 -0.11 -7.21
N LEU A 327 -9.39 -0.01 -7.68
CA LEU A 327 -9.10 0.41 -9.06
C LEU A 327 -9.65 -0.61 -10.08
N ASP A 328 -9.53 -1.90 -9.77
CA ASP A 328 -10.10 -2.97 -10.59
C ASP A 328 -11.64 -2.93 -10.57
N VAL A 329 -12.22 -2.78 -9.37
CA VAL A 329 -13.67 -2.63 -9.21
C VAL A 329 -14.20 -1.45 -10.01
N ALA A 330 -13.59 -0.28 -9.88
CA ALA A 330 -14.02 0.91 -10.62
C ALA A 330 -13.93 0.72 -12.14
N ARG A 331 -12.91 0.01 -12.62
CA ARG A 331 -12.78 -0.35 -14.03
C ARG A 331 -13.87 -1.34 -14.47
N GLU A 332 -14.16 -2.38 -13.68
CA GLU A 332 -15.22 -3.36 -13.96
C GLU A 332 -16.60 -2.70 -14.02
N LEU A 333 -16.81 -1.64 -13.22
CA LEU A 333 -18.02 -0.81 -13.24
C LEU A 333 -18.07 0.20 -14.41
N GLY A 334 -16.92 0.46 -15.05
CA GLY A 334 -16.77 1.48 -16.10
C GLY A 334 -16.70 2.91 -15.56
N TRP A 335 -16.28 3.11 -14.30
CA TRP A 335 -16.24 4.40 -13.61
C TRP A 335 -14.81 4.90 -13.30
N PHE A 336 -13.79 4.16 -13.70
CA PHE A 336 -12.40 4.44 -13.30
C PHE A 336 -11.97 5.85 -13.68
N GLU A 337 -12.11 6.23 -14.95
CA GLU A 337 -11.69 7.53 -15.45
C GLU A 337 -12.49 8.67 -14.81
N GLU A 338 -13.81 8.52 -14.68
CA GLU A 338 -14.67 9.53 -14.05
C GLU A 338 -14.31 9.75 -12.58
N ILE A 339 -14.00 8.67 -11.83
CA ILE A 339 -13.61 8.79 -10.43
C ILE A 339 -12.26 9.49 -10.32
N VAL A 340 -11.29 9.14 -11.19
CA VAL A 340 -10.01 9.86 -11.24
C VAL A 340 -10.23 11.35 -11.52
N ASP A 341 -11.08 11.69 -12.48
CA ASP A 341 -11.39 13.08 -12.80
C ASP A 341 -12.01 13.82 -11.60
N ASP A 342 -12.94 13.18 -10.87
CA ASP A 342 -13.58 13.75 -9.69
C ASP A 342 -12.60 13.98 -8.53
N VAL A 343 -11.60 13.14 -8.34
CA VAL A 343 -10.54 13.32 -7.31
C VAL A 343 -9.77 14.62 -7.53
N PHE A 344 -9.51 14.97 -8.81
CA PHE A 344 -8.72 16.14 -9.19
C PHE A 344 -9.56 17.32 -9.69
N ALA A 345 -10.90 17.24 -9.58
CA ALA A 345 -11.79 18.34 -9.92
C ALA A 345 -11.65 19.52 -8.94
N PRO A 346 -12.07 20.74 -9.33
CA PRO A 346 -12.12 21.90 -8.42
C PRO A 346 -12.83 21.57 -7.10
N GLY A 347 -12.18 21.84 -5.98
CA GLY A 347 -12.65 21.45 -4.64
C GLY A 347 -12.32 20.01 -4.24
N GLY A 348 -11.53 19.30 -5.04
CA GLY A 348 -10.97 18.00 -4.71
C GLY A 348 -9.82 18.05 -3.70
N LEU A 349 -9.16 16.92 -3.49
CA LEU A 349 -8.19 16.72 -2.41
C LEU A 349 -7.01 17.71 -2.43
N TRP A 350 -6.53 18.12 -3.61
CA TRP A 350 -5.33 18.94 -3.75
C TRP A 350 -5.56 20.21 -4.60
N GLN A 351 -6.67 20.87 -4.35
CA GLN A 351 -7.03 22.14 -5.02
C GLN A 351 -7.06 23.31 -4.05
#